data_8f13c91e7d1de5f3944f4c1e8aa93c70
#
_entry.id   8f13c91e7d1de5f3944f4c1e8aa93c70
#
_cell.length_a   1.000
_cell.length_b   1.000
_cell.length_c   1.000
_cell.angle_alpha   90.00
_cell.angle_beta   90.00
_cell.angle_gamma   90.00
#
_symmetry.space_group_name_H-M   'P 1'
#
loop_
_entity.id
_entity.type
_entity.pdbx_description
1 polymer ?
#
loop_
_entity_poly.entity_id
_entity_poly.type
_entity_poly.pdbx_seq_one_letter_code
_entity_poly.pdbx_strand_id
1 'polypeptide(L)'
;MKPALKLAIDFTQWNVPADFVTPEQVEAWKAARVTKVVIGAGYHDAAVQQIQACADGGLAVEIYRFLFWSRPTREQVRFALSIAADSGRQIGRLWPDCEDAPTVSATEVIDAIVEAVGMSLDARVRCGLYTRPDWWRAFAGGNTDFSSLPLWYAHYDGKADFHDFQSFGGWRRPAMKQYAQN
;
A
#
# COMPACT_ATOMS: atom_id res chain seq x y z
N MET A 1 8.56 -25.34 -11.99
CA MET A 1 7.31 -25.14 -11.24
C MET A 1 7.07 -23.64 -11.09
N LYS A 2 5.94 -23.09 -11.52
CA LYS A 2 5.60 -21.69 -11.22
C LYS A 2 5.40 -21.58 -9.70
N PRO A 3 5.97 -20.55 -9.02
CA PRO A 3 5.70 -20.34 -7.60
C PRO A 3 4.19 -20.14 -7.40
N ALA A 4 3.63 -20.73 -6.34
CA ALA A 4 2.24 -20.50 -5.99
C ALA A 4 2.03 -19.00 -5.70
N LEU A 5 0.92 -18.46 -6.20
CA LEU A 5 0.53 -17.07 -5.89
C LEU A 5 0.34 -16.94 -4.38
N LYS A 6 0.92 -15.88 -3.81
CA LYS A 6 0.70 -15.51 -2.42
C LYS A 6 -0.44 -14.50 -2.39
N LEU A 7 -1.44 -14.76 -1.58
CA LEU A 7 -2.57 -13.86 -1.40
C LEU A 7 -2.26 -12.81 -0.34
N ALA A 8 -2.75 -11.60 -0.57
CA ALA A 8 -2.79 -10.52 0.40
C ALA A 8 -4.21 -9.97 0.46
N ILE A 9 -4.58 -9.42 1.61
CA ILE A 9 -5.81 -8.65 1.81
C ILE A 9 -5.38 -7.23 2.13
N ASP A 10 -6.07 -6.26 1.55
CA ASP A 10 -5.95 -4.86 1.93
C ASP A 10 -7.28 -4.36 2.53
N PHE A 11 -7.19 -3.55 3.55
CA PHE A 11 -8.34 -2.99 4.23
C PHE A 11 -8.01 -1.72 5.02
N THR A 12 -9.07 -0.97 5.32
CA THR A 12 -9.04 0.15 6.28
C THR A 12 -10.14 -0.06 7.31
N GLN A 13 -10.18 0.78 8.36
CA GLN A 13 -11.29 0.77 9.31
C GLN A 13 -12.66 1.11 8.67
N TRP A 14 -12.70 1.69 7.46
CA TRP A 14 -13.96 1.94 6.76
C TRP A 14 -14.65 0.66 6.32
N ASN A 15 -13.90 -0.34 5.91
CA ASN A 15 -14.42 -1.63 5.48
C ASN A 15 -14.17 -2.76 6.49
N VAL A 16 -13.21 -2.58 7.40
CA VAL A 16 -12.93 -3.53 8.48
C VAL A 16 -12.71 -2.75 9.77
N PRO A 17 -13.71 -2.63 10.67
CA PRO A 17 -13.55 -2.03 11.99
C PRO A 17 -12.41 -2.67 12.78
N ALA A 18 -11.80 -1.93 13.72
CA ALA A 18 -10.65 -2.41 14.48
C ALA A 18 -10.98 -3.68 15.31
N ASP A 19 -12.16 -3.74 15.86
CA ASP A 19 -12.67 -4.86 16.65
C ASP A 19 -13.07 -6.09 15.80
N PHE A 20 -13.10 -5.95 14.48
CA PHE A 20 -13.38 -7.07 13.57
C PHE A 20 -12.16 -7.96 13.32
N VAL A 21 -10.94 -7.44 13.51
CA VAL A 21 -9.71 -8.24 13.32
C VAL A 21 -9.43 -9.05 14.58
N THR A 22 -10.18 -10.15 14.72
CA THR A 22 -10.03 -11.10 15.84
C THR A 22 -9.00 -12.19 15.51
N PRO A 23 -8.48 -12.92 16.51
CA PRO A 23 -7.63 -14.08 16.28
C PRO A 23 -8.27 -15.11 15.34
N GLU A 24 -9.58 -15.36 15.48
CA GLU A 24 -10.33 -16.30 14.65
C GLU A 24 -10.37 -15.83 13.19
N GLN A 25 -10.53 -14.52 12.95
CA GLN A 25 -10.51 -13.96 11.62
C GLN A 25 -9.12 -14.09 10.97
N VAL A 26 -8.05 -13.85 11.72
CA VAL A 26 -6.67 -14.04 11.25
C VAL A 26 -6.42 -15.50 10.87
N GLU A 27 -6.85 -16.45 11.68
CA GLU A 27 -6.73 -17.88 11.38
C GLU A 27 -7.55 -18.27 10.12
N ALA A 28 -8.76 -17.71 9.95
CA ALA A 28 -9.55 -17.93 8.75
C ALA A 28 -8.83 -17.40 7.48
N TRP A 29 -8.21 -16.23 7.54
CA TRP A 29 -7.40 -15.70 6.43
C TRP A 29 -6.20 -16.58 6.12
N LYS A 30 -5.48 -17.06 7.14
CA LYS A 30 -4.35 -17.99 6.95
C LYS A 30 -4.81 -19.31 6.32
N ALA A 31 -5.95 -19.86 6.74
CA ALA A 31 -6.56 -21.04 6.14
C ALA A 31 -6.91 -20.82 4.66
N ALA A 32 -7.32 -19.60 4.30
CA ALA A 32 -7.52 -19.15 2.92
C ALA A 32 -6.21 -18.82 2.18
N ARG A 33 -5.04 -19.14 2.76
CA ARG A 33 -3.70 -18.90 2.20
C ARG A 33 -3.31 -17.42 2.08
N VAL A 34 -3.94 -16.55 2.83
CA VAL A 34 -3.46 -15.18 3.00
C VAL A 34 -2.15 -15.22 3.78
N THR A 35 -1.13 -14.57 3.27
CA THR A 35 0.20 -14.51 3.90
C THR A 35 0.60 -13.11 4.31
N LYS A 36 -0.15 -12.11 3.86
CA LYS A 36 0.11 -10.70 4.07
C LYS A 36 -1.19 -9.92 4.18
N VAL A 37 -1.15 -8.86 4.97
CA VAL A 37 -2.17 -7.81 4.98
C VAL A 37 -1.53 -6.46 4.68
N VAL A 38 -2.30 -5.57 4.03
CA VAL A 38 -1.91 -4.18 3.79
C VAL A 38 -2.98 -3.29 4.43
N ILE A 39 -2.62 -2.59 5.50
CA ILE A 39 -3.57 -1.87 6.35
C ILE A 39 -3.51 -0.38 6.05
N GLY A 40 -4.68 0.23 5.87
CA GLY A 40 -4.79 1.66 5.61
C GLY A 40 -4.45 2.51 6.84
N ALA A 41 -3.43 3.36 6.71
CA ALA A 41 -3.03 4.32 7.75
C ALA A 41 -3.94 5.56 7.72
N GLY A 42 -5.24 5.35 7.94
CA GLY A 42 -6.26 6.39 7.93
C GLY A 42 -6.62 6.91 9.32
N TYR A 43 -6.71 6.00 10.29
CA TYR A 43 -7.07 6.29 11.68
C TYR A 43 -6.09 5.59 12.62
N HIS A 44 -5.49 6.37 13.52
CA HIS A 44 -4.35 5.93 14.31
C HIS A 44 -4.65 4.68 15.13
N ASP A 45 -5.55 4.77 16.09
CA ASP A 45 -5.79 3.70 17.07
C ASP A 45 -6.32 2.42 16.44
N ALA A 46 -7.22 2.57 15.46
CA ALA A 46 -7.76 1.43 14.73
C ALA A 46 -6.66 0.71 13.92
N ALA A 47 -5.82 1.47 13.20
CA ALA A 47 -4.73 0.90 12.42
C ALA A 47 -3.68 0.22 13.32
N VAL A 48 -3.35 0.83 14.47
CA VAL A 48 -2.44 0.22 15.46
C VAL A 48 -2.97 -1.12 15.94
N GLN A 49 -4.24 -1.20 16.34
CA GLN A 49 -4.88 -2.44 16.81
C GLN A 49 -4.92 -3.51 15.70
N GLN A 50 -5.29 -3.14 14.48
CA GLN A 50 -5.31 -4.05 13.33
C GLN A 50 -3.92 -4.60 12.99
N ILE A 51 -2.89 -3.74 13.03
CA ILE A 51 -1.51 -4.14 12.83
C ILE A 51 -1.08 -5.16 13.89
N GLN A 52 -1.34 -4.87 15.16
CA GLN A 52 -1.01 -5.75 16.27
C GLN A 52 -1.70 -7.11 16.13
N ALA A 53 -3.02 -7.13 15.91
CA ALA A 53 -3.78 -8.36 15.76
C ALA A 53 -3.26 -9.23 14.59
N CYS A 54 -3.01 -8.63 13.43
CA CYS A 54 -2.50 -9.36 12.27
C CYS A 54 -1.08 -9.87 12.46
N ALA A 55 -0.18 -9.05 13.01
CA ALA A 55 1.21 -9.43 13.24
C ALA A 55 1.33 -10.51 14.31
N ASP A 56 0.59 -10.40 15.41
CA ASP A 56 0.57 -11.39 16.50
C ASP A 56 -0.02 -12.72 16.02
N GLY A 57 -0.95 -12.69 15.08
CA GLY A 57 -1.46 -13.86 14.38
C GLY A 57 -0.51 -14.43 13.31
N GLY A 58 0.66 -13.84 13.10
CA GLY A 58 1.72 -14.37 12.22
C GLY A 58 1.58 -13.97 10.75
N LEU A 59 0.74 -12.98 10.41
CA LEU A 59 0.68 -12.42 9.07
C LEU A 59 1.79 -11.37 8.86
N ALA A 60 2.35 -11.30 7.66
CA ALA A 60 3.20 -10.18 7.29
C ALA A 60 2.33 -8.92 7.15
N VAL A 61 2.77 -7.81 7.74
CA VAL A 61 2.01 -6.55 7.72
C VAL A 61 2.76 -5.50 6.91
N GLU A 62 2.04 -4.88 6.01
CA GLU A 62 2.42 -3.65 5.32
C GLU A 62 1.32 -2.59 5.55
N ILE A 63 1.62 -1.33 5.31
CA ILE A 63 0.65 -0.26 5.45
C ILE A 63 0.57 0.55 4.16
N TYR A 64 -0.56 1.16 3.89
CA TYR A 64 -0.68 2.16 2.83
C TYR A 64 -1.18 3.48 3.36
N ARG A 65 -0.79 4.57 2.68
CA ARG A 65 -1.27 5.92 2.95
C ARG A 65 -1.84 6.52 1.69
N PHE A 66 -3.16 6.68 1.66
CA PHE A 66 -3.85 7.45 0.64
C PHE A 66 -3.36 8.90 0.67
N LEU A 67 -2.81 9.39 -0.44
CA LEU A 67 -2.28 10.74 -0.53
C LEU A 67 -3.36 11.72 -0.96
N PHE A 68 -3.72 12.62 -0.07
CA PHE A 68 -4.55 13.78 -0.37
C PHE A 68 -3.67 14.91 -0.89
N TRP A 69 -3.77 15.23 -2.16
CA TRP A 69 -2.92 16.22 -2.84
C TRP A 69 -3.14 17.66 -2.34
N SER A 70 -4.25 17.91 -1.65
CA SER A 70 -4.54 19.20 -0.98
C SER A 70 -3.89 19.35 0.40
N ARG A 71 -3.13 18.36 0.88
CA ARG A 71 -2.49 18.33 2.20
C ARG A 71 -0.99 18.11 2.08
N PRO A 72 -0.18 18.68 3.00
CA PRO A 72 1.26 18.46 2.99
C PRO A 72 1.59 16.96 3.08
N THR A 73 2.37 16.46 2.14
CA THR A 73 2.79 15.03 2.08
C THR A 73 3.53 14.62 3.34
N ARG A 74 4.40 15.49 3.83
CA ARG A 74 5.17 15.27 5.06
C ARG A 74 4.31 14.93 6.26
N GLU A 75 3.19 15.61 6.45
CA GLU A 75 2.28 15.35 7.56
C GLU A 75 1.58 14.00 7.41
N GLN A 76 1.14 13.69 6.21
CA GLN A 76 0.45 12.44 5.91
C GLN A 76 1.36 11.22 6.11
N VAL A 77 2.60 11.31 5.63
CA VAL A 77 3.59 10.22 5.78
C VAL A 77 4.06 10.11 7.23
N ARG A 78 4.29 11.23 7.93
CA ARG A 78 4.62 11.21 9.35
C ARG A 78 3.54 10.51 10.16
N PHE A 79 2.28 10.80 9.88
CA PHE A 79 1.14 10.13 10.52
C PHE A 79 1.15 8.62 10.27
N ALA A 80 1.38 8.17 9.03
CA ALA A 80 1.47 6.74 8.73
C ALA A 80 2.66 6.06 9.44
N LEU A 81 3.79 6.75 9.52
CA LEU A 81 4.99 6.25 10.20
C LEU A 81 4.81 6.22 11.73
N SER A 82 4.04 7.16 12.33
CA SER A 82 3.72 7.08 13.76
C SER A 82 2.87 5.85 14.08
N ILE A 83 1.87 5.52 13.25
CA ILE A 83 1.09 4.28 13.39
C ILE A 83 2.01 3.05 13.36
N ALA A 84 2.96 3.02 12.42
CA ALA A 84 3.93 1.93 12.32
C ALA A 84 4.77 1.81 13.61
N ALA A 85 5.27 2.93 14.14
CA ALA A 85 6.06 2.96 15.37
C ALA A 85 5.24 2.54 16.60
N ASP A 86 4.06 3.13 16.76
CA ASP A 86 3.20 2.93 17.93
C ASP A 86 2.59 1.52 17.97
N SER A 87 2.50 0.84 16.83
CA SER A 87 2.10 -0.56 16.78
C SER A 87 3.10 -1.48 17.52
N GLY A 88 4.36 -1.08 17.64
CA GLY A 88 5.44 -1.89 18.19
C GLY A 88 5.70 -3.18 17.38
N ARG A 89 5.26 -3.23 16.14
CA ARG A 89 5.41 -4.39 15.24
C ARG A 89 6.22 -4.03 14.01
N GLN A 90 6.85 -5.04 13.41
CA GLN A 90 7.63 -4.83 12.19
C GLN A 90 6.71 -4.62 11.00
N ILE A 91 6.79 -3.44 10.39
CA ILE A 91 6.11 -3.13 9.14
C ILE A 91 7.02 -3.44 7.96
N GLY A 92 6.52 -4.29 7.06
CA GLY A 92 7.27 -4.72 5.90
C GLY A 92 7.51 -3.59 4.88
N ARG A 93 6.54 -2.69 4.71
CA ARG A 93 6.57 -1.63 3.70
C ARG A 93 5.49 -0.58 3.96
N LEU A 94 5.77 0.67 3.57
CA LEU A 94 4.77 1.72 3.35
C LEU A 94 4.53 1.86 1.85
N TRP A 95 3.25 1.97 1.49
CA TRP A 95 2.78 2.23 0.13
C TRP A 95 2.12 3.61 0.08
N PRO A 96 2.80 4.67 -0.39
CA PRO A 96 2.11 5.87 -0.85
C PRO A 96 1.12 5.49 -1.94
N ASP A 97 -0.14 5.84 -1.71
CA ASP A 97 -1.26 5.50 -2.57
C ASP A 97 -1.60 6.72 -3.43
N CYS A 98 -1.36 6.56 -4.74
CA CYS A 98 -1.44 7.59 -5.77
C CYS A 98 -2.56 7.24 -6.75
N GLU A 99 -3.82 7.51 -6.37
CA GLU A 99 -5.00 7.17 -7.19
C GLU A 99 -6.03 8.30 -7.31
N ASP A 100 -6.04 9.27 -6.39
CA ASP A 100 -6.93 10.43 -6.46
C ASP A 100 -6.41 11.47 -7.45
N ALA A 101 -7.33 12.20 -8.10
CA ALA A 101 -6.96 13.23 -9.06
C ALA A 101 -6.33 14.44 -8.34
N PRO A 102 -5.05 14.76 -8.60
CA PRO A 102 -4.42 15.91 -7.95
C PRO A 102 -4.93 17.23 -8.52
N THR A 103 -4.97 18.23 -7.65
CA THR A 103 -5.21 19.63 -8.01
C THR A 103 -3.90 20.41 -8.19
N VAL A 104 -2.78 19.72 -8.17
CA VAL A 104 -1.42 20.25 -8.29
C VAL A 104 -0.77 19.79 -9.59
N SER A 105 0.35 20.40 -9.97
CA SER A 105 1.09 20.06 -11.20
C SER A 105 1.76 18.68 -11.11
N ALA A 106 2.12 18.10 -12.25
CA ALA A 106 2.88 16.85 -12.30
C ALA A 106 4.22 16.94 -11.55
N THR A 107 4.88 18.09 -11.58
CA THR A 107 6.12 18.31 -10.81
C THR A 107 5.87 18.21 -9.31
N GLU A 108 4.84 18.88 -8.81
CA GLU A 108 4.48 18.82 -7.40
C GLU A 108 4.05 17.42 -6.96
N VAL A 109 3.40 16.66 -7.85
CA VAL A 109 3.09 15.23 -7.62
C VAL A 109 4.38 14.42 -7.45
N ILE A 110 5.36 14.62 -8.34
CA ILE A 110 6.64 13.93 -8.27
C ILE A 110 7.41 14.31 -7.00
N ASP A 111 7.46 15.59 -6.66
CA ASP A 111 8.13 16.07 -5.44
C ASP A 111 7.49 15.48 -4.18
N ALA A 112 6.17 15.39 -4.15
CA ALA A 112 5.43 14.75 -3.05
C ALA A 112 5.76 13.25 -2.92
N ILE A 113 5.87 12.53 -4.03
CA ILE A 113 6.26 11.11 -4.02
C ILE A 113 7.72 10.96 -3.58
N VAL A 114 8.63 11.82 -4.05
CA VAL A 114 10.04 11.83 -3.60
C VAL A 114 10.12 12.05 -2.09
N GLU A 115 9.37 13.02 -1.55
CA GLU A 115 9.32 13.28 -0.11
C GLU A 115 8.80 12.06 0.66
N ALA A 116 7.71 11.43 0.19
CA ALA A 116 7.14 10.24 0.83
C ALA A 116 8.12 9.06 0.87
N VAL A 117 8.83 8.84 -0.24
CA VAL A 117 9.86 7.79 -0.34
C VAL A 117 11.04 8.10 0.59
N GLY A 118 11.56 9.32 0.57
CA GLY A 118 12.67 9.74 1.43
C GLY A 118 12.35 9.56 2.91
N MET A 119 11.20 10.04 3.37
CA MET A 119 10.76 9.89 4.76
C MET A 119 10.61 8.43 5.19
N SER A 120 10.12 7.58 4.29
CA SER A 120 10.00 6.13 4.57
C SER A 120 11.36 5.49 4.79
N LEU A 121 12.33 5.82 3.93
CA LEU A 121 13.70 5.29 4.02
C LEU A 121 14.43 5.80 5.27
N ASP A 122 14.27 7.08 5.62
CA ASP A 122 14.83 7.69 6.83
C ASP A 122 14.29 6.98 8.10
N ALA A 123 13.00 6.59 8.07
CA ALA A 123 12.37 5.80 9.13
C ALA A 123 12.74 4.31 9.07
N ARG A 124 13.59 3.88 8.14
CA ARG A 124 13.96 2.48 7.89
C ARG A 124 12.77 1.58 7.54
N VAL A 125 11.73 2.14 6.98
CA VAL A 125 10.58 1.41 6.43
C VAL A 125 10.75 1.33 4.92
N ARG A 126 10.72 0.12 4.36
CA ARG A 126 10.79 -0.03 2.89
C ARG A 126 9.61 0.69 2.25
N CYS A 127 9.81 1.20 1.05
CA CYS A 127 8.78 1.91 0.30
C CYS A 127 8.46 1.18 -1.01
N GLY A 128 7.24 1.32 -1.47
CA GLY A 128 6.77 0.97 -2.80
C GLY A 128 5.73 2.00 -3.22
N LEU A 129 5.13 1.86 -4.39
CA LEU A 129 4.07 2.76 -4.85
C LEU A 129 2.83 1.96 -5.23
N TYR A 130 1.65 2.45 -4.81
CA TYR A 130 0.38 1.98 -5.32
C TYR A 130 -0.15 2.99 -6.33
N THR A 131 -0.47 2.51 -7.54
CA THR A 131 -1.04 3.33 -8.59
C THR A 131 -1.56 2.47 -9.76
N ARG A 132 -2.15 3.15 -10.76
CA ARG A 132 -2.62 2.56 -12.02
C ARG A 132 -2.07 3.31 -13.24
N PRO A 133 -2.02 2.66 -14.43
CA PRO A 133 -1.36 3.22 -15.62
C PRO A 133 -1.96 4.54 -16.12
N ASP A 134 -3.28 4.66 -16.10
CA ASP A 134 -4.00 5.85 -16.53
C ASP A 134 -3.69 7.06 -15.63
N TRP A 135 -3.74 6.84 -14.31
CA TRP A 135 -3.39 7.86 -13.34
C TRP A 135 -1.94 8.32 -13.50
N TRP A 136 -1.01 7.36 -13.60
CA TRP A 136 0.42 7.66 -13.72
C TRP A 136 0.75 8.47 -14.98
N ARG A 137 0.12 8.13 -16.09
CA ARG A 137 0.28 8.91 -17.34
C ARG A 137 -0.31 10.31 -17.23
N ALA A 138 -1.49 10.44 -16.64
CA ALA A 138 -2.21 11.70 -16.55
C ALA A 138 -1.56 12.69 -15.58
N PHE A 139 -1.09 12.21 -14.43
CA PHE A 139 -0.73 13.09 -13.32
C PHE A 139 0.74 13.04 -12.91
N ALA A 140 1.45 11.97 -13.21
CA ALA A 140 2.90 11.86 -13.02
C ALA A 140 3.69 12.03 -14.33
N GLY A 141 3.03 12.39 -15.43
CA GLY A 141 3.67 12.61 -16.73
C GLY A 141 4.41 11.38 -17.29
N GLY A 142 4.06 10.18 -16.83
CA GLY A 142 4.76 8.96 -17.22
C GLY A 142 6.18 8.84 -16.64
N ASN A 143 6.53 9.58 -15.58
CA ASN A 143 7.85 9.57 -14.94
C ASN A 143 8.36 8.16 -14.68
N THR A 144 9.66 7.93 -14.88
CA THR A 144 10.31 6.61 -14.79
C THR A 144 11.27 6.45 -13.60
N ASP A 145 11.50 7.50 -12.81
CA ASP A 145 12.52 7.53 -11.76
C ASP A 145 12.20 6.58 -10.60
N PHE A 146 10.92 6.24 -10.44
CA PHE A 146 10.46 5.32 -9.39
C PHE A 146 10.44 3.86 -9.81
N SER A 147 10.88 3.53 -11.02
CA SER A 147 10.81 2.17 -11.58
C SER A 147 11.60 1.12 -10.79
N SER A 148 12.54 1.54 -9.95
CA SER A 148 13.26 0.66 -9.02
C SER A 148 12.47 0.29 -7.77
N LEU A 149 11.42 1.06 -7.43
CA LEU A 149 10.54 0.74 -6.32
C LEU A 149 9.54 -0.35 -6.72
N PRO A 150 9.15 -1.23 -5.79
CA PRO A 150 8.06 -2.16 -6.05
C PRO A 150 6.77 -1.42 -6.38
N LEU A 151 6.04 -1.93 -7.37
CA LEU A 151 4.73 -1.44 -7.78
C LEU A 151 3.62 -2.34 -7.21
N TRP A 152 2.67 -1.74 -6.54
CA TRP A 152 1.37 -2.35 -6.26
C TRP A 152 0.39 -1.82 -7.33
N TYR A 153 0.10 -2.67 -8.29
CA TYR A 153 -0.67 -2.34 -9.48
C TYR A 153 -2.16 -2.49 -9.23
N ALA A 154 -2.93 -1.41 -9.44
CA ALA A 154 -4.37 -1.43 -9.34
C ALA A 154 -5.01 -1.76 -10.70
N HIS A 155 -5.70 -2.90 -10.77
CA HIS A 155 -6.54 -3.27 -11.91
C HIS A 155 -7.59 -4.31 -11.49
N TYR A 156 -8.82 -3.87 -11.37
CA TYR A 156 -9.96 -4.62 -10.82
C TYR A 156 -10.63 -5.48 -11.88
N ASP A 157 -9.93 -6.50 -12.36
CA ASP A 157 -10.43 -7.45 -13.39
C ASP A 157 -10.90 -8.79 -12.81
N GLY A 158 -10.88 -8.93 -11.49
CA GLY A 158 -11.23 -10.16 -10.78
C GLY A 158 -10.21 -11.30 -10.92
N LYS A 159 -9.04 -11.06 -11.53
CA LYS A 159 -8.03 -12.08 -11.81
C LYS A 159 -6.79 -11.88 -10.98
N ALA A 160 -6.45 -12.88 -10.17
CA ALA A 160 -5.26 -12.89 -9.32
C ALA A 160 -3.97 -13.25 -10.11
N ASP A 161 -3.77 -12.64 -11.27
CA ASP A 161 -2.58 -12.82 -12.10
C ASP A 161 -2.11 -11.50 -12.70
N PHE A 162 -1.00 -11.51 -13.44
CA PHE A 162 -0.38 -10.33 -14.03
C PHE A 162 -0.38 -10.38 -15.57
N HIS A 163 -1.21 -11.21 -16.19
CA HIS A 163 -1.21 -11.37 -17.65
C HIS A 163 -1.69 -10.10 -18.39
N ASP A 164 -2.47 -9.28 -17.71
CA ASP A 164 -3.00 -8.00 -18.19
C ASP A 164 -2.00 -6.84 -18.07
N PHE A 165 -0.91 -7.02 -17.32
CA PHE A 165 0.02 -5.96 -17.03
C PHE A 165 0.79 -5.51 -18.28
N GLN A 166 0.66 -4.24 -18.60
CA GLN A 166 1.46 -3.55 -19.61
C GLN A 166 2.42 -2.58 -18.92
N SER A 167 3.68 -2.56 -19.35
CA SER A 167 4.72 -1.71 -18.77
C SER A 167 4.34 -0.23 -18.85
N PHE A 168 4.50 0.48 -17.75
CA PHE A 168 4.33 1.93 -17.65
C PHE A 168 5.26 2.49 -16.56
N GLY A 169 5.57 3.79 -16.59
CA GLY A 169 6.42 4.44 -15.58
C GLY A 169 7.76 3.74 -15.37
N GLY A 170 8.28 3.03 -16.37
CA GLY A 170 9.49 2.24 -16.28
C GLY A 170 9.35 0.88 -15.59
N TRP A 171 8.24 0.59 -14.93
CA TRP A 171 7.98 -0.74 -14.37
C TRP A 171 7.72 -1.76 -15.47
N ARG A 172 8.45 -2.87 -15.40
CA ARG A 172 8.31 -4.00 -16.34
C ARG A 172 7.48 -5.14 -15.79
N ARG A 173 7.25 -5.15 -14.47
CA ARG A 173 6.39 -6.09 -13.74
C ARG A 173 5.95 -5.48 -12.43
N PRO A 174 4.76 -5.75 -11.94
CA PRO A 174 4.33 -5.36 -10.61
C PRO A 174 4.87 -6.33 -9.55
N ALA A 175 4.95 -5.85 -8.32
CA ALA A 175 5.22 -6.68 -7.13
C ALA A 175 3.94 -7.26 -6.54
N MET A 176 2.84 -6.52 -6.65
CA MET A 176 1.49 -6.92 -6.24
C MET A 176 0.45 -6.40 -7.25
N LYS A 177 -0.74 -7.02 -7.23
CA LYS A 177 -1.92 -6.53 -7.96
C LYS A 177 -3.11 -6.49 -7.02
N GLN A 178 -3.82 -5.36 -7.02
CA GLN A 178 -5.17 -5.30 -6.48
C GLN A 178 -6.14 -5.61 -7.61
N TYR A 179 -6.72 -6.80 -7.57
CA TYR A 179 -7.52 -7.33 -8.67
C TYR A 179 -9.03 -7.36 -8.36
N ALA A 180 -9.39 -7.17 -7.10
CA ALA A 180 -10.77 -7.10 -6.64
C ALA A 180 -10.92 -5.98 -5.61
N GLN A 181 -12.11 -5.42 -5.54
CA GLN A 181 -12.54 -4.44 -4.56
C GLN A 181 -13.80 -5.01 -3.89
N ASN A 182 -13.86 -4.97 -2.56
CA ASN A 182 -15.05 -5.37 -1.79
C ASN A 182 -15.95 -4.18 -1.52
#